data_9d82bc16dee1720b50f5b4f405af60c5
#
_entry.id   9d82bc16dee1720b50f5b4f405af60c5
#
_cell.length_a   1.000
_cell.length_b   1.000
_cell.length_c   1.000
_cell.angle_alpha   90.00
_cell.angle_beta   90.00
_cell.angle_gamma   90.00
#
_symmetry.space_group_name_H-M   'P 1'
#
loop_
_entity.id
_entity.type
_entity.pdbx_description
1 polymer ?
#
loop_
_entity_poly.entity_id
_entity_poly.type
_entity_poly.pdbx_seq_one_letter_code
_entity_poly.pdbx_strand_id
1 'polypeptide(L)'
;MQKLELQEISAGYGQEEVIHKISLKITEPSIYVVLGPNGAGKTTLFRTIGGILKPFSGQAKFDDFDLFKSKEARRRIAYLSHLNALPEEMTVFNALKYYADIEGGDVELVLDLLNLNDLRDKKFSSLSQGQKKRVSVGKIFLRERDLYLLDEPTSNVDPKISKEIRQLLASLSKNKFVLYSSHNLYEAREIGTYLIVIKNGALTYFDRIENVKTRQYRVGFKTLNDISKMLPKSKLENGYFVVTVQSPEEVAEIVNKIVAEGAKIIELRELDNPLQEFFEEG
;
A
#
# COMPACT_ATOMS: atom_id res chain seq x y z
N MET A 1 11.05 -22.04 -6.10
CA MET A 1 11.02 -20.58 -5.88
C MET A 1 9.57 -20.17 -5.80
N GLN A 2 9.16 -19.51 -4.71
CA GLN A 2 7.75 -19.12 -4.54
C GLN A 2 7.35 -18.10 -5.60
N LYS A 3 6.12 -18.18 -6.10
CA LYS A 3 5.57 -17.25 -7.10
C LYS A 3 4.05 -17.14 -7.00
N LEU A 4 3.54 -15.95 -7.27
CA LEU A 4 2.11 -15.73 -7.56
C LEU A 4 1.97 -15.48 -9.06
N GLU A 5 1.08 -16.19 -9.73
CA GLU A 5 0.84 -16.08 -11.15
C GLU A 5 -0.66 -15.98 -11.45
N LEU A 6 -1.05 -14.91 -12.11
CA LEU A 6 -2.39 -14.66 -12.63
C LEU A 6 -2.32 -14.70 -14.15
N GLN A 7 -3.20 -15.47 -14.78
CA GLN A 7 -3.29 -15.61 -16.23
C GLN A 7 -4.70 -15.25 -16.68
N GLU A 8 -4.85 -14.11 -17.34
CA GLU A 8 -6.10 -13.59 -17.91
C GLU A 8 -7.29 -13.65 -16.95
N ILE A 9 -7.07 -13.26 -15.70
CA ILE A 9 -8.10 -13.28 -14.66
C ILE A 9 -9.15 -12.21 -14.96
N SER A 10 -10.40 -12.64 -15.14
CA SER A 10 -11.60 -11.80 -15.13
C SER A 10 -12.48 -12.20 -13.96
N ALA A 11 -12.91 -11.23 -13.14
CA ALA A 11 -13.76 -11.48 -11.97
C ALA A 11 -14.66 -10.29 -11.66
N GLY A 12 -15.73 -10.57 -10.91
CA GLY A 12 -16.71 -9.56 -10.53
C GLY A 12 -17.83 -10.13 -9.67
N TYR A 13 -18.95 -9.47 -9.61
CA TYR A 13 -20.08 -9.81 -8.74
C TYR A 13 -21.35 -10.04 -9.57
N GLY A 14 -22.04 -11.14 -9.28
CA GLY A 14 -23.19 -11.54 -10.08
C GLY A 14 -22.81 -11.80 -11.54
N GLN A 15 -23.26 -10.98 -12.45
CA GLN A 15 -22.89 -11.02 -13.88
C GLN A 15 -22.01 -9.85 -14.31
N GLU A 16 -21.71 -8.92 -13.40
CA GLU A 16 -20.90 -7.73 -13.66
C GLU A 16 -19.43 -8.05 -13.49
N GLU A 17 -18.65 -7.91 -14.57
CA GLU A 17 -17.21 -8.05 -14.57
C GLU A 17 -16.57 -6.73 -14.10
N VAL A 18 -15.72 -6.82 -13.06
CA VAL A 18 -15.04 -5.66 -12.44
C VAL A 18 -13.57 -5.62 -12.78
N ILE A 19 -12.92 -6.79 -12.90
CA ILE A 19 -11.54 -6.89 -13.37
C ILE A 19 -11.48 -7.73 -14.64
N HIS A 20 -10.66 -7.25 -15.60
CA HIS A 20 -10.68 -7.71 -16.98
C HIS A 20 -9.31 -8.28 -17.38
N LYS A 21 -9.23 -9.59 -17.60
CA LYS A 21 -8.05 -10.30 -18.16
C LYS A 21 -6.70 -9.88 -17.54
N ILE A 22 -6.66 -9.71 -16.21
CA ILE A 22 -5.43 -9.35 -15.51
C ILE A 22 -4.45 -10.51 -15.60
N SER A 23 -3.26 -10.23 -16.14
CA SER A 23 -2.12 -11.14 -16.14
C SER A 23 -0.98 -10.50 -15.35
N LEU A 24 -0.48 -11.20 -14.32
CA LEU A 24 0.54 -10.70 -13.41
C LEU A 24 1.38 -11.88 -12.91
N LYS A 25 2.70 -11.71 -12.89
CA LYS A 25 3.61 -12.70 -12.32
C LYS A 25 4.58 -12.01 -11.37
N ILE A 26 4.58 -12.44 -10.11
CA ILE A 26 5.52 -11.97 -9.09
C ILE A 26 6.29 -13.16 -8.52
N THR A 27 7.61 -13.01 -8.37
CA THR A 27 8.54 -14.12 -8.11
C THR A 27 9.52 -13.87 -6.97
N GLU A 28 9.51 -12.67 -6.39
CA GLU A 28 10.39 -12.35 -5.26
C GLU A 28 9.61 -11.77 -4.07
N PRO A 29 9.96 -12.15 -2.83
CA PRO A 29 9.45 -11.51 -1.63
C PRO A 29 9.71 -10.01 -1.67
N SER A 30 8.65 -9.21 -1.53
CA SER A 30 8.73 -7.75 -1.61
C SER A 30 7.39 -7.12 -1.26
N ILE A 31 7.34 -5.77 -1.20
CA ILE A 31 6.08 -5.03 -1.15
C ILE A 31 5.67 -4.61 -2.56
N TYR A 32 4.53 -5.10 -2.98
CA TYR A 32 3.84 -4.78 -4.22
C TYR A 32 2.68 -3.85 -3.90
N VAL A 33 2.82 -2.57 -4.21
CA VAL A 33 1.75 -1.60 -3.97
C VAL A 33 0.78 -1.60 -5.15
N VAL A 34 -0.48 -1.86 -4.84
CA VAL A 34 -1.58 -1.84 -5.82
C VAL A 34 -2.28 -0.51 -5.74
N LEU A 35 -2.04 0.36 -6.72
CA LEU A 35 -2.66 1.66 -6.86
C LEU A 35 -3.81 1.65 -7.87
N GLY A 36 -4.72 2.58 -7.70
CA GLY A 36 -5.84 2.83 -8.60
C GLY A 36 -6.92 3.65 -7.91
N PRO A 37 -7.77 4.35 -8.67
CA PRO A 37 -8.89 5.10 -8.10
C PRO A 37 -9.88 4.19 -7.37
N ASN A 38 -10.81 4.79 -6.64
CA ASN A 38 -11.91 4.05 -6.03
C ASN A 38 -12.75 3.40 -7.14
N GLY A 39 -13.12 2.13 -6.94
CA GLY A 39 -13.83 1.37 -7.96
C GLY A 39 -12.95 0.74 -9.06
N ALA A 40 -11.64 0.97 -9.09
CA ALA A 40 -10.74 0.40 -10.10
C ALA A 40 -10.64 -1.14 -10.10
N GLY A 41 -11.15 -1.82 -9.06
CA GLY A 41 -11.10 -3.30 -8.96
C GLY A 41 -10.04 -3.86 -8.00
N LYS A 42 -9.34 -3.02 -7.22
CA LYS A 42 -8.30 -3.46 -6.26
C LYS A 42 -8.80 -4.52 -5.27
N THR A 43 -9.91 -4.22 -4.59
CA THR A 43 -10.56 -5.16 -3.64
C THR A 43 -11.01 -6.44 -4.33
N THR A 44 -11.54 -6.35 -5.55
CA THR A 44 -11.97 -7.50 -6.37
C THR A 44 -10.76 -8.37 -6.71
N LEU A 45 -9.64 -7.77 -7.13
CA LEU A 45 -8.40 -8.48 -7.38
C LEU A 45 -7.91 -9.20 -6.11
N PHE A 46 -7.87 -8.53 -4.95
CA PHE A 46 -7.43 -9.15 -3.70
C PHE A 46 -8.34 -10.28 -3.23
N ARG A 47 -9.66 -10.12 -3.33
CA ARG A 47 -10.61 -11.20 -3.03
C ARG A 47 -10.45 -12.40 -3.96
N THR A 48 -10.11 -12.14 -5.22
CA THR A 48 -9.85 -13.20 -6.19
C THR A 48 -8.55 -13.95 -5.87
N ILE A 49 -7.45 -13.24 -5.62
CA ILE A 49 -6.18 -13.88 -5.21
C ILE A 49 -6.35 -14.61 -3.88
N GLY A 50 -7.09 -14.04 -2.93
CA GLY A 50 -7.39 -14.66 -1.63
C GLY A 50 -8.31 -15.90 -1.71
N GLY A 51 -8.80 -16.26 -2.92
CA GLY A 51 -9.68 -17.41 -3.13
C GLY A 51 -11.09 -17.22 -2.57
N ILE A 52 -11.48 -15.97 -2.24
CA ILE A 52 -12.82 -15.61 -1.73
C ILE A 52 -13.80 -15.42 -2.88
N LEU A 53 -13.34 -14.76 -3.95
CA LEU A 53 -14.13 -14.50 -5.15
C LEU A 53 -13.62 -15.36 -6.30
N LYS A 54 -14.48 -16.27 -6.77
CA LYS A 54 -14.14 -17.14 -7.92
C LYS A 54 -14.15 -16.31 -9.21
N PRO A 55 -13.11 -16.40 -10.06
CA PRO A 55 -13.08 -15.69 -11.32
C PRO A 55 -14.09 -16.27 -12.32
N PHE A 56 -14.53 -15.42 -13.24
CA PHE A 56 -15.33 -15.84 -14.40
C PHE A 56 -14.47 -16.60 -15.42
N SER A 57 -13.21 -16.14 -15.58
CA SER A 57 -12.24 -16.78 -16.49
C SER A 57 -10.81 -16.59 -15.99
N GLY A 58 -9.87 -17.33 -16.60
CA GLY A 58 -8.46 -17.27 -16.27
C GLY A 58 -8.06 -18.22 -15.14
N GLN A 59 -6.80 -18.13 -14.72
CA GLN A 59 -6.21 -18.97 -13.68
C GLN A 59 -5.39 -18.13 -12.70
N ALA A 60 -5.49 -18.44 -11.40
CA ALA A 60 -4.64 -17.89 -10.36
C ALA A 60 -3.92 -19.03 -9.62
N LYS A 61 -2.60 -18.95 -9.57
CA LYS A 61 -1.74 -19.94 -8.92
C LYS A 61 -0.82 -19.29 -7.90
N PHE A 62 -0.65 -19.95 -6.77
CA PHE A 62 0.44 -19.68 -5.86
C PHE A 62 1.37 -20.90 -5.85
N ASP A 63 2.60 -20.71 -6.29
CA ASP A 63 3.52 -21.76 -6.73
C ASP A 63 2.88 -22.59 -7.86
N ASP A 64 2.78 -23.91 -7.68
CA ASP A 64 2.17 -24.81 -8.66
C ASP A 64 0.70 -25.12 -8.34
N PHE A 65 0.15 -24.52 -7.28
CA PHE A 65 -1.20 -24.79 -6.80
C PHE A 65 -2.21 -23.76 -7.31
N ASP A 66 -3.28 -24.25 -7.93
CA ASP A 66 -4.44 -23.43 -8.29
C ASP A 66 -5.16 -22.97 -7.02
N LEU A 67 -5.33 -21.65 -6.85
CA LEU A 67 -5.90 -21.03 -5.66
C LEU A 67 -7.37 -21.41 -5.43
N PHE A 68 -8.10 -21.79 -6.47
CA PHE A 68 -9.51 -22.16 -6.37
C PHE A 68 -9.73 -23.65 -6.13
N LYS A 69 -8.73 -24.50 -6.41
CA LYS A 69 -8.78 -25.93 -6.22
C LYS A 69 -8.06 -26.40 -4.95
N SER A 70 -7.00 -25.71 -4.54
CA SER A 70 -6.17 -26.09 -3.40
C SER A 70 -6.52 -25.33 -2.13
N LYS A 71 -7.00 -26.03 -1.11
CA LYS A 71 -7.17 -25.46 0.25
C LYS A 71 -5.82 -25.13 0.88
N GLU A 72 -4.78 -25.92 0.58
CA GLU A 72 -3.43 -25.72 1.11
C GLU A 72 -2.83 -24.40 0.59
N ALA A 73 -2.96 -24.12 -0.71
CA ALA A 73 -2.52 -22.84 -1.27
C ALA A 73 -3.19 -21.64 -0.59
N ARG A 74 -4.52 -21.72 -0.36
CA ARG A 74 -5.25 -20.66 0.33
C ARG A 74 -4.83 -20.46 1.79
N ARG A 75 -4.44 -21.55 2.48
CA ARG A 75 -3.92 -21.48 3.85
C ARG A 75 -2.59 -20.74 3.97
N ARG A 76 -1.87 -20.57 2.87
CA ARG A 76 -0.61 -19.81 2.79
C ARG A 76 -0.83 -18.31 2.56
N ILE A 77 -2.09 -17.87 2.43
CA ILE A 77 -2.48 -16.49 2.15
C ILE A 77 -3.18 -15.91 3.37
N ALA A 78 -2.74 -14.73 3.81
CA ALA A 78 -3.48 -13.89 4.73
C ALA A 78 -4.21 -12.79 3.93
N TYR A 79 -5.46 -12.52 4.26
CA TYR A 79 -6.22 -11.42 3.67
C TYR A 79 -6.79 -10.51 4.74
N LEU A 80 -6.39 -9.25 4.70
CA LEU A 80 -6.99 -8.17 5.48
C LEU A 80 -7.91 -7.37 4.57
N SER A 81 -9.22 -7.44 4.84
CA SER A 81 -10.17 -6.57 4.16
C SER A 81 -10.15 -5.16 4.73
N HIS A 82 -10.65 -4.19 3.96
CA HIS A 82 -10.82 -2.82 4.43
C HIS A 82 -11.79 -2.71 5.63
N LEU A 83 -12.67 -3.69 5.82
CA LEU A 83 -13.60 -3.76 6.94
C LEU A 83 -12.90 -4.32 8.19
N ASN A 84 -13.17 -3.72 9.33
CA ASN A 84 -12.73 -4.22 10.63
C ASN A 84 -13.64 -5.39 11.05
N ALA A 85 -13.41 -6.58 10.48
CA ALA A 85 -14.26 -7.75 10.68
C ALA A 85 -13.87 -8.51 11.95
N LEU A 86 -14.07 -7.89 13.12
CA LEU A 86 -13.93 -8.53 14.44
C LEU A 86 -15.24 -8.41 15.21
N PRO A 87 -15.59 -9.40 16.07
CA PRO A 87 -16.80 -9.36 16.86
C PRO A 87 -16.82 -8.18 17.84
N GLU A 88 -17.78 -7.27 17.67
CA GLU A 88 -17.87 -6.02 18.40
C GLU A 88 -18.01 -6.21 19.95
N GLU A 89 -18.69 -7.26 20.40
CA GLU A 89 -18.96 -7.52 21.81
C GLU A 89 -17.83 -8.29 22.53
N MET A 90 -16.86 -8.81 21.80
CA MET A 90 -15.72 -9.51 22.40
C MET A 90 -14.66 -8.51 22.87
N THR A 91 -13.88 -8.90 23.89
CA THR A 91 -12.64 -8.19 24.20
C THR A 91 -11.63 -8.40 23.09
N VAL A 92 -10.63 -7.51 22.99
CA VAL A 92 -9.54 -7.64 22.01
C VAL A 92 -8.89 -9.02 22.10
N PHE A 93 -8.57 -9.46 23.32
CA PHE A 93 -7.99 -10.78 23.54
C PHE A 93 -8.89 -11.90 23.02
N ASN A 94 -10.17 -11.90 23.40
CA ASN A 94 -11.10 -12.96 23.00
C ASN A 94 -11.36 -12.95 21.50
N ALA A 95 -11.42 -11.76 20.88
CA ALA A 95 -11.58 -11.64 19.43
C ALA A 95 -10.37 -12.20 18.67
N LEU A 96 -9.15 -11.90 19.11
CA LEU A 96 -7.94 -12.49 18.53
C LEU A 96 -7.84 -13.98 18.79
N LYS A 97 -8.18 -14.41 20.04
CA LYS A 97 -8.18 -15.84 20.41
C LYS A 97 -9.18 -16.65 19.57
N TYR A 98 -10.35 -16.12 19.29
CA TYR A 98 -11.33 -16.78 18.40
C TYR A 98 -10.71 -17.12 17.02
N TYR A 99 -9.94 -16.18 16.43
CA TYR A 99 -9.25 -16.45 15.17
C TYR A 99 -8.05 -17.39 15.35
N ALA A 100 -7.31 -17.26 16.45
CA ALA A 100 -6.20 -18.15 16.76
C ALA A 100 -6.65 -19.60 16.94
N ASP A 101 -7.82 -19.82 17.53
CA ASP A 101 -8.41 -21.15 17.72
C ASP A 101 -8.82 -21.79 16.38
N ILE A 102 -9.20 -20.99 15.36
CA ILE A 102 -9.59 -21.46 14.03
C ILE A 102 -8.37 -21.69 13.12
N GLU A 103 -7.44 -20.74 13.11
CA GLU A 103 -6.35 -20.70 12.13
C GLU A 103 -5.00 -21.18 12.69
N GLY A 104 -4.93 -21.33 13.99
CA GLY A 104 -3.70 -21.47 14.76
C GLY A 104 -3.05 -20.09 15.01
N GLY A 105 -2.17 -20.03 15.98
CA GLY A 105 -1.37 -18.84 16.24
C GLY A 105 -1.25 -18.49 17.71
N ASP A 106 -0.44 -17.45 17.98
CA ASP A 106 -0.13 -16.97 19.29
C ASP A 106 -0.69 -15.54 19.50
N VAL A 107 -1.68 -15.42 20.37
CA VAL A 107 -2.32 -14.13 20.68
C VAL A 107 -1.40 -13.23 21.47
N GLU A 108 -0.61 -13.77 22.41
CA GLU A 108 0.30 -12.98 23.23
C GLU A 108 1.38 -12.32 22.36
N LEU A 109 1.94 -13.08 21.42
CA LEU A 109 2.89 -12.55 20.45
C LEU A 109 2.30 -11.38 19.66
N VAL A 110 1.04 -11.47 19.25
CA VAL A 110 0.36 -10.40 18.48
C VAL A 110 0.10 -9.18 19.33
N LEU A 111 -0.32 -9.37 20.59
CA LEU A 111 -0.54 -8.27 21.54
C LEU A 111 0.75 -7.48 21.77
N ASP A 112 1.86 -8.18 21.95
CA ASP A 112 3.18 -7.55 22.14
C ASP A 112 3.66 -6.85 20.85
N LEU A 113 3.58 -7.55 19.71
CA LEU A 113 4.04 -7.05 18.40
C LEU A 113 3.38 -5.73 18.01
N LEU A 114 2.10 -5.59 18.33
CA LEU A 114 1.29 -4.44 17.94
C LEU A 114 0.99 -3.47 19.09
N ASN A 115 1.63 -3.64 20.26
CA ASN A 115 1.40 -2.83 21.45
C ASN A 115 -0.10 -2.75 21.80
N LEU A 116 -0.77 -3.91 21.89
CA LEU A 116 -2.19 -4.02 22.16
C LEU A 116 -2.52 -4.40 23.62
N ASN A 117 -1.52 -4.60 24.48
CA ASN A 117 -1.70 -5.05 25.87
C ASN A 117 -2.63 -4.13 26.66
N ASP A 118 -2.53 -2.82 26.49
CA ASP A 118 -3.43 -1.84 27.16
C ASP A 118 -4.88 -1.91 26.67
N LEU A 119 -5.14 -2.60 25.57
CA LEU A 119 -6.44 -2.77 24.97
C LEU A 119 -7.01 -4.18 25.20
N ARG A 120 -6.21 -5.10 25.75
CA ARG A 120 -6.48 -6.53 25.88
C ARG A 120 -7.90 -6.85 26.35
N ASP A 121 -8.33 -6.21 27.43
CA ASP A 121 -9.61 -6.48 28.09
C ASP A 121 -10.73 -5.52 27.67
N LYS A 122 -10.44 -4.57 26.76
CA LYS A 122 -11.45 -3.67 26.23
C LYS A 122 -12.30 -4.36 25.18
N LYS A 123 -13.61 -4.08 25.17
CA LYS A 123 -14.48 -4.53 24.07
C LYS A 123 -14.06 -3.87 22.76
N PHE A 124 -14.11 -4.64 21.67
CA PHE A 124 -13.76 -4.13 20.35
C PHE A 124 -14.65 -2.95 19.93
N SER A 125 -15.94 -2.97 20.30
CA SER A 125 -16.89 -1.86 20.07
C SER A 125 -16.43 -0.54 20.70
N SER A 126 -15.75 -0.57 21.85
CA SER A 126 -15.32 0.64 22.59
C SER A 126 -14.04 1.29 22.05
N LEU A 127 -13.37 0.67 21.08
CA LEU A 127 -12.11 1.15 20.53
C LEU A 127 -12.31 2.29 19.52
N SER A 128 -11.33 3.20 19.46
CA SER A 128 -11.25 4.16 18.36
C SER A 128 -11.03 3.45 17.01
N GLN A 129 -11.33 4.11 15.90
CA GLN A 129 -11.15 3.52 14.55
C GLN A 129 -9.70 3.07 14.31
N GLY A 130 -8.72 3.88 14.73
CA GLY A 130 -7.32 3.51 14.64
C GLY A 130 -6.94 2.28 15.47
N GLN A 131 -7.48 2.19 16.70
CA GLN A 131 -7.29 1.01 17.55
C GLN A 131 -7.96 -0.23 16.95
N LYS A 132 -9.20 -0.10 16.44
CA LYS A 132 -9.90 -1.18 15.73
C LYS A 132 -9.09 -1.68 14.54
N LYS A 133 -8.51 -0.76 13.76
CA LYS A 133 -7.67 -1.12 12.61
C LYS A 133 -6.40 -1.86 13.05
N ARG A 134 -5.72 -1.37 14.11
CA ARG A 134 -4.53 -2.03 14.64
C ARG A 134 -4.82 -3.47 15.10
N VAL A 135 -5.92 -3.68 15.82
CA VAL A 135 -6.36 -5.03 16.22
C VAL A 135 -6.70 -5.89 14.99
N SER A 136 -7.38 -5.31 13.99
CA SER A 136 -7.72 -6.02 12.76
C SER A 136 -6.49 -6.43 11.95
N VAL A 137 -5.46 -5.58 11.95
CA VAL A 137 -4.13 -5.93 11.40
C VAL A 137 -3.51 -7.07 12.20
N GLY A 138 -3.64 -7.06 13.54
CA GLY A 138 -3.15 -8.13 14.41
C GLY A 138 -3.64 -9.52 14.01
N LYS A 139 -4.88 -9.63 13.58
CA LYS A 139 -5.45 -10.91 13.14
C LYS A 139 -4.62 -11.62 12.06
N ILE A 140 -4.04 -10.89 11.11
CA ILE A 140 -3.24 -11.50 10.03
C ILE A 140 -1.85 -11.97 10.50
N PHE A 141 -1.40 -11.51 11.67
CA PHE A 141 -0.13 -11.91 12.27
C PHE A 141 -0.23 -13.07 13.26
N LEU A 142 -1.44 -13.54 13.56
CA LEU A 142 -1.62 -14.71 14.43
C LEU A 142 -0.86 -15.92 13.94
N ARG A 143 -0.80 -16.10 12.64
CA ARG A 143 -0.06 -17.18 12.01
C ARG A 143 0.75 -16.66 10.82
N GLU A 144 1.97 -17.14 10.71
CA GLU A 144 2.83 -16.83 9.56
C GLU A 144 2.26 -17.36 8.26
N ARG A 145 2.32 -16.53 7.21
CA ARG A 145 1.86 -16.84 5.85
C ARG A 145 2.96 -16.50 4.85
N ASP A 146 2.81 -16.96 3.62
CA ASP A 146 3.76 -16.68 2.55
C ASP A 146 3.34 -15.46 1.73
N LEU A 147 2.03 -15.20 1.63
CA LEU A 147 1.44 -14.09 0.90
C LEU A 147 0.46 -13.32 1.80
N TYR A 148 0.65 -12.01 1.89
CA TYR A 148 -0.21 -11.08 2.61
C TYR A 148 -0.92 -10.15 1.62
N LEU A 149 -2.23 -10.14 1.64
CA LEU A 149 -3.10 -9.29 0.85
C LEU A 149 -3.74 -8.26 1.79
N LEU A 150 -3.40 -6.99 1.66
CA LEU A 150 -3.76 -5.94 2.61
C LEU A 150 -4.55 -4.86 1.89
N ASP A 151 -5.87 -4.91 2.05
CA ASP A 151 -6.78 -3.98 1.39
C ASP A 151 -6.96 -2.71 2.24
N GLU A 152 -6.27 -1.65 1.86
CA GLU A 152 -6.22 -0.35 2.54
C GLU A 152 -5.94 -0.45 4.05
N PRO A 153 -4.81 -1.06 4.48
CA PRO A 153 -4.55 -1.36 5.89
C PRO A 153 -4.33 -0.12 6.74
N THR A 154 -4.05 1.03 6.16
CA THR A 154 -3.80 2.32 6.84
C THR A 154 -4.91 3.34 6.64
N SER A 155 -6.01 2.96 5.97
CA SER A 155 -7.14 3.88 5.77
C SER A 155 -7.82 4.24 7.09
N ASN A 156 -8.18 5.52 7.25
CA ASN A 156 -8.86 6.05 8.44
C ASN A 156 -8.08 5.86 9.76
N VAL A 157 -6.75 5.84 9.69
CA VAL A 157 -5.85 5.67 10.82
C VAL A 157 -4.97 6.92 10.95
N ASP A 158 -4.65 7.32 12.16
CA ASP A 158 -3.74 8.44 12.38
C ASP A 158 -2.34 8.15 11.84
N PRO A 159 -1.56 9.21 11.51
CA PRO A 159 -0.25 9.06 10.88
C PRO A 159 0.75 8.21 11.66
N LYS A 160 0.68 8.24 13.00
CA LYS A 160 1.60 7.48 13.86
C LYS A 160 1.33 5.98 13.74
N ILE A 161 0.06 5.57 13.87
CA ILE A 161 -0.34 4.16 13.74
C ILE A 161 -0.09 3.68 12.30
N SER A 162 -0.40 4.49 11.29
CA SER A 162 -0.11 4.19 9.89
C SER A 162 1.37 3.88 9.67
N LYS A 163 2.26 4.69 10.26
CA LYS A 163 3.71 4.47 10.18
C LYS A 163 4.13 3.16 10.86
N GLU A 164 3.61 2.86 12.05
CA GLU A 164 3.89 1.61 12.77
C GLU A 164 3.47 0.38 11.94
N ILE A 165 2.27 0.40 11.35
CA ILE A 165 1.79 -0.67 10.46
C ILE A 165 2.73 -0.82 9.26
N ARG A 166 3.10 0.28 8.59
CA ARG A 166 4.00 0.23 7.43
C ARG A 166 5.37 -0.35 7.78
N GLN A 167 5.96 0.03 8.91
CA GLN A 167 7.24 -0.53 9.36
C GLN A 167 7.16 -2.04 9.61
N LEU A 168 6.06 -2.50 10.19
CA LEU A 168 5.83 -3.93 10.40
C LEU A 168 5.72 -4.68 9.06
N LEU A 169 4.98 -4.13 8.09
CA LEU A 169 4.86 -4.71 6.76
C LEU A 169 6.19 -4.74 6.01
N ALA A 170 7.00 -3.70 6.15
CA ALA A 170 8.35 -3.65 5.58
C ALA A 170 9.26 -4.75 6.16
N SER A 171 9.11 -5.09 7.43
CA SER A 171 9.87 -6.19 8.03
C SER A 171 9.46 -7.56 7.48
N LEU A 172 8.16 -7.77 7.23
CA LEU A 172 7.64 -9.01 6.63
C LEU A 172 8.14 -9.23 5.21
N SER A 173 8.21 -8.17 4.42
CA SER A 173 8.51 -8.25 2.99
C SER A 173 9.92 -8.77 2.67
N LYS A 174 10.80 -8.89 3.68
CA LYS A 174 12.14 -9.48 3.49
C LYS A 174 12.08 -10.95 3.04
N ASN A 175 11.05 -11.68 3.47
CA ASN A 175 10.90 -13.11 3.19
C ASN A 175 9.49 -13.49 2.71
N LYS A 176 8.57 -12.55 2.61
CA LYS A 176 7.16 -12.77 2.28
C LYS A 176 6.70 -11.84 1.16
N PHE A 177 5.70 -12.28 0.43
CA PHE A 177 5.02 -11.45 -0.55
C PHE A 177 3.98 -10.59 0.17
N VAL A 178 4.02 -9.29 -0.04
CA VAL A 178 3.06 -8.34 0.53
C VAL A 178 2.43 -7.55 -0.61
N LEU A 179 1.16 -7.79 -0.90
CA LEU A 179 0.35 -6.95 -1.79
C LEU A 179 -0.43 -5.96 -0.92
N TYR A 180 -0.18 -4.69 -1.15
CA TYR A 180 -0.70 -3.60 -0.34
C TYR A 180 -1.50 -2.65 -1.22
N SER A 181 -2.83 -2.58 -1.05
CA SER A 181 -3.61 -1.57 -1.78
C SER A 181 -3.60 -0.24 -1.04
N SER A 182 -3.45 0.83 -1.79
CA SER A 182 -3.56 2.20 -1.30
C SER A 182 -4.12 3.11 -2.39
N HIS A 183 -4.74 4.21 -1.97
CA HIS A 183 -5.00 5.37 -2.82
C HIS A 183 -4.06 6.54 -2.45
N ASN A 184 -3.18 6.34 -1.47
CA ASN A 184 -2.21 7.33 -1.04
C ASN A 184 -0.86 7.10 -1.73
N LEU A 185 -0.54 8.01 -2.65
CA LEU A 185 0.68 7.95 -3.46
C LEU A 185 1.97 8.09 -2.63
N TYR A 186 1.92 8.85 -1.54
CA TYR A 186 3.08 9.02 -0.65
C TYR A 186 3.39 7.74 0.12
N GLU A 187 2.35 7.06 0.62
CA GLU A 187 2.53 5.75 1.25
C GLU A 187 3.10 4.73 0.28
N ALA A 188 2.58 4.72 -0.96
CA ALA A 188 3.07 3.81 -1.99
C ALA A 188 4.57 4.00 -2.24
N ARG A 189 5.03 5.25 -2.34
CA ARG A 189 6.44 5.57 -2.55
C ARG A 189 7.31 5.26 -1.32
N GLU A 190 6.75 5.44 -0.11
CA GLU A 190 7.49 5.21 1.14
C GLU A 190 7.82 3.73 1.37
N ILE A 191 6.90 2.82 1.08
CA ILE A 191 7.07 1.40 1.44
C ILE A 191 7.18 0.45 0.26
N GLY A 192 6.70 0.85 -0.91
CA GLY A 192 6.61 -0.02 -2.07
C GLY A 192 7.97 -0.28 -2.72
N THR A 193 8.20 -1.52 -3.13
CA THR A 193 9.30 -1.89 -4.03
C THR A 193 8.79 -1.95 -5.46
N TYR A 194 7.61 -2.54 -5.65
CA TYR A 194 6.93 -2.66 -6.94
C TYR A 194 5.62 -1.90 -6.95
N LEU A 195 5.29 -1.36 -8.11
CA LEU A 195 4.03 -0.68 -8.39
C LEU A 195 3.19 -1.53 -9.35
N ILE A 196 1.95 -1.75 -8.97
CA ILE A 196 0.90 -2.35 -9.78
C ILE A 196 -0.20 -1.30 -9.91
N VAL A 197 -0.55 -0.86 -11.10
CA VAL A 197 -1.64 0.10 -11.32
C VAL A 197 -2.82 -0.57 -11.98
N ILE A 198 -3.99 -0.43 -11.35
CA ILE A 198 -5.27 -0.90 -11.86
C ILE A 198 -6.14 0.30 -12.22
N LYS A 199 -6.58 0.38 -13.49
CA LYS A 199 -7.55 1.36 -13.97
C LYS A 199 -8.68 0.64 -14.70
N ASN A 200 -9.93 0.99 -14.42
CA ASN A 200 -11.10 0.42 -15.09
C ASN A 200 -11.05 -1.12 -15.19
N GLY A 201 -10.65 -1.77 -14.08
CA GLY A 201 -10.56 -3.23 -14.01
C GLY A 201 -9.36 -3.85 -14.74
N ALA A 202 -8.51 -3.10 -15.40
CA ALA A 202 -7.35 -3.60 -16.14
C ALA A 202 -6.03 -3.26 -15.44
N LEU A 203 -5.02 -4.14 -15.59
CA LEU A 203 -3.64 -3.86 -15.22
C LEU A 203 -3.04 -2.93 -16.27
N THR A 204 -2.68 -1.70 -15.88
CA THR A 204 -2.12 -0.69 -16.79
C THR A 204 -0.62 -0.48 -16.62
N TYR A 205 -0.08 -0.82 -15.45
CA TYR A 205 1.35 -0.70 -15.18
C TYR A 205 1.81 -1.74 -14.16
N PHE A 206 3.01 -2.30 -14.38
CA PHE A 206 3.71 -3.15 -13.41
C PHE A 206 5.21 -3.03 -13.60
N ASP A 207 5.90 -2.44 -12.61
CA ASP A 207 7.36 -2.38 -12.57
C ASP A 207 7.82 -1.98 -11.15
N ARG A 208 9.15 -1.90 -10.92
CA ARG A 208 9.73 -1.33 -9.71
C ARG A 208 9.39 0.16 -9.60
N ILE A 209 9.11 0.62 -8.38
CA ILE A 209 8.78 2.05 -8.14
C ILE A 209 9.93 2.96 -8.55
N GLU A 210 11.18 2.54 -8.38
CA GLU A 210 12.36 3.28 -8.81
C GLU A 210 12.44 3.51 -10.32
N ASN A 211 11.77 2.67 -11.12
CA ASN A 211 11.71 2.78 -12.58
C ASN A 211 10.60 3.74 -13.07
N VAL A 212 9.75 4.22 -12.16
CA VAL A 212 8.73 5.22 -12.51
C VAL A 212 9.44 6.52 -12.86
N LYS A 213 9.57 6.76 -14.15
CA LYS A 213 10.16 8.01 -14.67
C LYS A 213 9.14 9.13 -14.57
N THR A 214 9.42 10.10 -13.72
CA THR A 214 8.70 11.37 -13.75
C THR A 214 9.21 12.19 -14.91
N ARG A 215 8.31 12.65 -15.76
CA ARG A 215 8.68 13.55 -16.88
C ARG A 215 9.09 14.93 -16.39
N GLN A 216 8.55 15.35 -15.26
CA GLN A 216 8.83 16.66 -14.66
C GLN A 216 8.65 16.60 -13.14
N TYR A 217 9.50 17.30 -12.41
CA TYR A 217 9.39 17.46 -10.96
C TYR A 217 9.07 18.92 -10.65
N ARG A 218 8.04 19.17 -9.83
CA ARG A 218 7.83 20.50 -9.26
C ARG A 218 8.46 20.56 -7.89
N VAL A 219 9.43 21.45 -7.74
CA VAL A 219 10.18 21.62 -6.49
C VAL A 219 9.95 23.02 -5.96
N GLY A 220 9.55 23.09 -4.69
CA GLY A 220 9.36 24.34 -3.97
C GLY A 220 10.54 24.66 -3.07
N PHE A 221 11.08 25.86 -3.21
CA PHE A 221 12.12 26.43 -2.38
C PHE A 221 11.51 27.45 -1.43
N LYS A 222 11.59 27.24 -0.13
CA LYS A 222 11.27 28.24 0.88
C LYS A 222 12.56 28.87 1.36
N THR A 223 12.68 30.19 1.22
CA THR A 223 13.90 30.94 1.50
C THR A 223 13.63 32.12 2.42
N LEU A 224 14.67 32.60 3.14
CA LEU A 224 14.58 33.78 3.98
C LEU A 224 14.51 35.07 3.16
N ASN A 225 15.11 35.06 1.98
CA ASN A 225 15.19 36.19 1.05
C ASN A 225 14.45 35.89 -0.24
N ASP A 226 14.03 36.90 -0.95
CA ASP A 226 13.40 36.78 -2.26
C ASP A 226 14.44 36.27 -3.29
N ILE A 227 14.14 35.15 -3.94
CA ILE A 227 14.98 34.52 -4.97
C ILE A 227 14.37 34.61 -6.38
N SER A 228 13.33 35.41 -6.58
CA SER A 228 12.66 35.55 -7.88
C SER A 228 13.59 35.99 -9.00
N LYS A 229 14.59 36.84 -8.68
CA LYS A 229 15.62 37.27 -9.64
C LYS A 229 16.62 36.17 -9.99
N MET A 230 16.90 35.29 -9.03
CA MET A 230 17.80 34.12 -9.20
C MET A 230 17.12 33.00 -9.98
N LEU A 231 15.80 32.87 -9.82
CA LEU A 231 14.95 31.89 -10.47
C LEU A 231 13.78 32.55 -11.23
N PRO A 232 14.05 33.19 -12.36
CA PRO A 232 13.03 33.96 -13.10
C PRO A 232 11.89 33.12 -13.68
N LYS A 233 12.07 31.80 -13.78
CA LYS A 233 11.02 30.87 -14.20
C LYS A 233 10.21 30.30 -13.04
N SER A 234 10.54 30.66 -11.79
CA SER A 234 9.78 30.21 -10.62
C SER A 234 8.45 30.95 -10.49
N LYS A 235 7.45 30.24 -9.93
CA LYS A 235 6.18 30.84 -9.50
C LYS A 235 6.10 30.80 -7.98
N LEU A 236 5.59 31.86 -7.38
CA LEU A 236 5.36 31.89 -5.93
C LEU A 236 4.00 31.22 -5.64
N GLU A 237 4.02 30.06 -4.98
CA GLU A 237 2.83 29.29 -4.62
C GLU A 237 2.94 28.89 -3.14
N ASN A 238 1.94 29.25 -2.33
CA ASN A 238 1.87 28.91 -0.89
C ASN A 238 3.16 29.22 -0.09
N GLY A 239 3.88 30.29 -0.47
CA GLY A 239 5.12 30.70 0.20
C GLY A 239 6.38 29.96 -0.27
N TYR A 240 6.30 29.19 -1.34
CA TYR A 240 7.42 28.55 -2.01
C TYR A 240 7.67 29.14 -3.40
N PHE A 241 8.93 29.33 -3.76
CA PHE A 241 9.33 29.56 -5.15
C PHE A 241 9.38 28.20 -5.87
N VAL A 242 8.40 27.95 -6.72
CA VAL A 242 8.19 26.66 -7.39
C VAL A 242 8.83 26.69 -8.76
N VAL A 243 9.67 25.71 -9.04
CA VAL A 243 10.27 25.46 -10.37
C VAL A 243 9.91 24.05 -10.85
N THR A 244 9.79 23.91 -12.16
CA THR A 244 9.64 22.61 -12.80
C THR A 244 11.01 22.21 -13.36
N VAL A 245 11.48 21.03 -12.96
CA VAL A 245 12.78 20.45 -13.37
C VAL A 245 12.58 19.06 -13.96
N GLN A 246 13.56 18.58 -14.72
CA GLN A 246 13.45 17.30 -15.42
C GLN A 246 14.21 16.16 -14.70
N SER A 247 15.08 16.50 -13.75
CA SER A 247 15.84 15.51 -12.99
C SER A 247 16.23 16.00 -11.61
N PRO A 248 16.56 15.08 -10.67
CA PRO A 248 17.11 15.45 -9.36
C PRO A 248 18.44 16.20 -9.44
N GLU A 249 19.25 15.93 -10.47
CA GLU A 249 20.52 16.61 -10.71
C GLU A 249 20.30 18.09 -11.01
N GLU A 250 19.27 18.43 -11.78
CA GLU A 250 18.87 19.82 -12.05
C GLU A 250 18.47 20.55 -10.77
N VAL A 251 17.84 19.86 -9.81
CA VAL A 251 17.55 20.42 -8.48
C VAL A 251 18.85 20.80 -7.78
N ALA A 252 19.85 19.91 -7.78
CA ALA A 252 21.13 20.15 -7.14
C ALA A 252 21.86 21.34 -7.79
N GLU A 253 21.80 21.48 -9.10
CA GLU A 253 22.36 22.64 -9.84
C GLU A 253 21.67 23.94 -9.42
N ILE A 254 20.35 23.96 -9.33
CA ILE A 254 19.57 25.11 -8.88
C ILE A 254 19.95 25.48 -7.44
N VAL A 255 20.02 24.49 -6.52
CA VAL A 255 20.42 24.71 -5.12
C VAL A 255 21.80 25.37 -5.07
N ASN A 256 22.79 24.81 -5.76
CA ASN A 256 24.14 25.34 -5.78
C ASN A 256 24.18 26.78 -6.33
N LYS A 257 23.45 27.05 -7.40
CA LYS A 257 23.37 28.38 -8.00
C LYS A 257 22.80 29.41 -7.03
N ILE A 258 21.60 29.17 -6.47
CA ILE A 258 20.94 30.18 -5.61
C ILE A 258 21.67 30.39 -4.30
N VAL A 259 22.31 29.35 -3.74
CA VAL A 259 23.14 29.47 -2.53
C VAL A 259 24.40 30.28 -2.82
N ALA A 260 25.06 30.09 -3.97
CA ALA A 260 26.21 30.88 -4.40
C ALA A 260 25.84 32.35 -4.58
N GLU A 261 24.61 32.67 -4.97
CA GLU A 261 24.09 34.04 -5.09
C GLU A 261 23.55 34.60 -3.77
N GLY A 262 23.73 33.88 -2.65
CA GLY A 262 23.39 34.35 -1.30
C GLY A 262 21.99 33.96 -0.80
N ALA A 263 21.31 33.04 -1.45
CA ALA A 263 20.04 32.52 -0.95
C ALA A 263 20.22 31.73 0.35
N LYS A 264 19.31 31.91 1.29
CA LYS A 264 19.23 31.12 2.53
C LYS A 264 18.01 30.21 2.47
N ILE A 265 18.21 28.96 2.08
CA ILE A 265 17.15 27.98 1.98
C ILE A 265 16.74 27.51 3.38
N ILE A 266 15.44 27.60 3.68
CA ILE A 266 14.83 27.11 4.92
C ILE A 266 14.31 25.69 4.71
N GLU A 267 13.66 25.46 3.55
CA GLU A 267 13.02 24.20 3.21
C GLU A 267 13.08 23.97 1.70
N LEU A 268 13.36 22.73 1.33
CA LEU A 268 13.25 22.23 -0.03
C LEU A 268 12.18 21.12 -0.02
N ARG A 269 11.19 21.25 -0.88
CA ARG A 269 10.07 20.30 -0.93
C ARG A 269 9.74 19.91 -2.35
N GLU A 270 9.67 18.61 -2.59
CA GLU A 270 9.04 18.08 -3.81
C GLU A 270 7.53 18.28 -3.69
N LEU A 271 6.90 18.92 -4.66
CA LEU A 271 5.49 19.31 -4.61
C LEU A 271 4.59 18.30 -5.33
N ASP A 272 5.13 17.60 -6.33
CA ASP A 272 4.40 16.60 -7.09
C ASP A 272 4.90 15.19 -6.72
N ASN A 273 3.98 14.24 -6.66
CA ASN A 273 4.35 12.84 -6.51
C ASN A 273 4.46 12.19 -7.89
N PRO A 274 5.60 11.54 -8.23
CA PRO A 274 5.79 10.85 -9.51
C PRO A 274 4.67 9.88 -9.89
N LEU A 275 3.99 9.33 -8.89
CA LEU A 275 2.89 8.39 -9.09
C LEU A 275 1.57 9.08 -9.46
N GLN A 276 1.51 10.43 -9.46
CA GLN A 276 0.30 11.20 -9.74
C GLN A 276 -0.16 11.05 -11.19
N GLU A 277 0.78 10.90 -12.12
CA GLU A 277 0.48 10.66 -13.54
C GLU A 277 -0.45 9.45 -13.76
N PHE A 278 -0.37 8.44 -12.90
CA PHE A 278 -1.24 7.27 -12.97
C PHE A 278 -2.71 7.55 -12.58
N PHE A 279 -3.00 8.74 -12.05
CA PHE A 279 -4.35 9.13 -11.62
C PHE A 279 -4.97 10.25 -12.46
N GLU A 280 -4.14 11.08 -13.12
CA GLU A 280 -4.60 12.26 -13.87
C GLU A 280 -5.04 11.98 -15.32
N GLU A 281 -4.63 10.86 -15.91
CA GLU A 281 -5.08 10.43 -17.24
C GLU A 281 -6.36 9.58 -17.12
N GLY A 282 -7.50 10.22 -16.92
CA GLY A 282 -8.82 9.57 -16.86
C GLY A 282 -9.89 10.41 -17.49
#